data_7ca7bba5b92d573a2aef206f123f4694
#
_entry.id   7ca7bba5b92d573a2aef206f123f4694
#
_cell.length_a   1.000
_cell.length_b   1.000
_cell.length_c   1.000
_cell.angle_alpha   90.00
_cell.angle_beta   90.00
_cell.angle_gamma   90.00
#
_symmetry.space_group_name_H-M   'P 1'
#
loop_
_entity.id
_entity.type
_entity.pdbx_description
1 polymer ?
#
loop_
_entity_poly.entity_id
_entity_poly.type
_entity_poly.pdbx_seq_one_letter_code
_entity_poly.pdbx_strand_id
1 'polypeptide(L)'
;MAEEIKVPAGVYDMVTRCMEQEFPDNVAIRYVAADGKTVVEKKYREYAQDIRRMTAYLKAEVPDIKGQRVVLLSRNCYEYGVNTFGAVLAGAVLVTMNQKKTWDELSWELELAEPALILNDGVDYGCRDQLEAAYGERLRPMDVWKDTAPGGLEKKIDPNALMVMLFTSGTTGRSKGVMLSERNMCASLHTYSEVAENWITNRLP
;
A
#
# COMPACT_ATOMS: atom_id res chain seq x y z
N MET A 1 28.71 -14.14 14.93
CA MET A 1 27.50 -14.88 14.54
C MET A 1 26.63 -13.85 13.82
N ALA A 2 26.29 -14.08 12.55
CA ALA A 2 25.33 -13.21 11.87
C ALA A 2 23.98 -13.38 12.59
N GLU A 3 23.39 -12.29 13.04
CA GLU A 3 22.03 -12.31 13.59
C GLU A 3 21.08 -12.81 12.49
N GLU A 4 20.34 -13.87 12.79
CA GLU A 4 19.36 -14.44 11.87
C GLU A 4 18.33 -13.37 11.52
N ILE A 5 18.23 -12.99 10.25
CA ILE A 5 17.25 -12.00 9.79
C ILE A 5 15.86 -12.59 9.95
N LYS A 6 15.17 -12.17 11.00
CA LYS A 6 13.83 -12.64 11.31
C LYS A 6 12.79 -11.97 10.43
N VAL A 7 12.39 -12.67 9.36
CA VAL A 7 11.37 -12.19 8.40
C VAL A 7 10.06 -11.89 9.13
N PRO A 8 9.39 -10.76 8.85
CA PRO A 8 8.09 -10.44 9.44
C PRO A 8 7.02 -11.47 9.12
N ALA A 9 6.21 -11.82 10.12
CA ALA A 9 5.12 -12.78 9.95
C ALA A 9 3.91 -12.21 9.17
N GLY A 10 3.91 -10.91 8.88
CA GLY A 10 2.88 -10.18 8.14
C GLY A 10 3.05 -8.67 8.30
N VAL A 11 2.14 -7.91 7.70
CA VAL A 11 2.21 -6.43 7.71
C VAL A 11 2.09 -5.88 9.13
N TYR A 12 1.26 -6.48 9.98
CA TYR A 12 1.14 -6.09 11.38
C TYR A 12 2.48 -6.24 12.13
N ASP A 13 3.12 -7.40 12.01
CA ASP A 13 4.41 -7.69 12.64
C ASP A 13 5.53 -6.79 12.08
N MET A 14 5.51 -6.52 10.78
CA MET A 14 6.44 -5.61 10.14
C MET A 14 6.37 -4.21 10.76
N VAL A 15 5.18 -3.66 10.96
CA VAL A 15 5.02 -2.32 11.53
C VAL A 15 5.34 -2.32 13.02
N THR A 16 4.74 -3.23 13.80
CA THR A 16 4.80 -3.17 15.27
C THR A 16 6.13 -3.68 15.83
N ARG A 17 6.73 -4.70 15.25
CA ARG A 17 8.02 -5.25 15.70
C ARG A 17 9.19 -4.60 14.94
N CYS A 18 9.24 -4.73 13.62
CA CYS A 18 10.43 -4.29 12.89
C CYS A 18 10.56 -2.77 12.89
N MET A 19 9.51 -2.03 12.56
CA MET A 19 9.60 -0.57 12.40
C MET A 19 9.60 0.17 13.74
N GLU A 20 8.81 -0.27 14.73
CA GLU A 20 8.63 0.48 15.98
C GLU A 20 9.58 0.02 17.10
N GLN A 21 10.03 -1.25 17.11
CA GLN A 21 10.82 -1.81 18.21
C GLN A 21 12.26 -2.13 17.80
N GLU A 22 12.48 -2.86 16.68
CA GLU A 22 13.81 -3.31 16.30
C GLU A 22 14.65 -2.23 15.60
N PHE A 23 14.04 -1.49 14.66
CA PHE A 23 14.76 -0.52 13.81
C PHE A 23 14.17 0.90 13.79
N PRO A 24 13.63 1.44 14.91
CA PRO A 24 12.84 2.68 14.89
C PRO A 24 13.60 3.90 14.38
N ASP A 25 14.91 3.96 14.59
CA ASP A 25 15.75 5.09 14.25
C ASP A 25 16.43 4.99 12.88
N ASN A 26 16.36 3.82 12.23
CA ASN A 26 16.92 3.65 10.91
C ASN A 26 16.08 4.38 9.87
N VAL A 27 16.72 4.85 8.80
CA VAL A 27 16.05 5.47 7.65
C VAL A 27 15.24 4.41 6.92
N ALA A 28 13.91 4.59 6.89
CA ALA A 28 13.00 3.71 6.16
C ALA A 28 12.88 4.10 4.69
N ILE A 29 12.70 5.39 4.43
CA ILE A 29 12.45 5.93 3.10
C ILE A 29 13.24 7.22 2.92
N ARG A 30 13.84 7.37 1.73
CA ARG A 30 14.45 8.61 1.27
C ARG A 30 13.83 8.99 -0.07
N TYR A 31 13.38 10.23 -0.18
CA TYR A 31 12.76 10.73 -1.42
C TYR A 31 13.09 12.20 -1.65
N VAL A 32 12.90 12.64 -2.89
CA VAL A 32 13.05 14.05 -3.25
C VAL A 32 11.68 14.73 -3.11
N ALA A 33 11.63 15.83 -2.37
CA ALA A 33 10.41 16.61 -2.17
C ALA A 33 9.89 17.22 -3.48
N ALA A 34 8.68 17.79 -3.44
CA ALA A 34 8.02 18.38 -4.61
C ALA A 34 8.80 19.54 -5.26
N ASP A 35 9.72 20.18 -4.53
CA ASP A 35 10.61 21.22 -5.03
C ASP A 35 11.71 20.68 -5.99
N GLY A 36 11.81 19.37 -6.13
CA GLY A 36 12.79 18.67 -6.97
C GLY A 36 14.24 18.76 -6.46
N LYS A 37 14.49 19.26 -5.26
CA LYS A 37 15.83 19.53 -4.71
C LYS A 37 16.03 18.99 -3.30
N THR A 38 15.06 19.16 -2.43
CA THR A 38 15.17 18.76 -1.02
C THR A 38 15.05 17.24 -0.88
N VAL A 39 16.08 16.62 -0.30
CA VAL A 39 16.03 15.21 0.08
C VAL A 39 15.39 15.10 1.45
N VAL A 40 14.31 14.35 1.53
CA VAL A 40 13.61 14.05 2.78
C VAL A 40 13.91 12.62 3.20
N GLU A 41 14.27 12.44 4.46
CA GLU A 41 14.43 11.13 5.08
C GLU A 41 13.33 10.92 6.11
N LYS A 42 12.75 9.72 6.09
CA LYS A 42 11.79 9.26 7.09
C LYS A 42 12.35 8.06 7.82
N LYS A 43 12.37 8.12 9.14
CA LYS A 43 12.74 6.99 9.98
C LYS A 43 11.60 5.97 10.03
N TYR A 44 11.91 4.72 10.38
CA TYR A 44 10.87 3.68 10.51
C TYR A 44 9.78 4.07 11.52
N ARG A 45 10.13 4.67 12.66
CA ARG A 45 9.13 5.15 13.64
C ARG A 45 8.16 6.18 13.08
N GLU A 46 8.65 7.11 12.25
CA GLU A 46 7.83 8.14 11.64
C GLU A 46 6.91 7.54 10.58
N TYR A 47 7.46 6.62 9.77
CA TYR A 47 6.70 5.90 8.76
C TYR A 47 5.60 5.03 9.38
N ALA A 48 5.90 4.32 10.47
CA ALA A 48 4.92 3.55 11.23
C ALA A 48 3.80 4.43 11.81
N GLN A 49 4.13 5.62 12.32
CA GLN A 49 3.12 6.57 12.79
C GLN A 49 2.20 7.05 11.66
N ASP A 50 2.76 7.37 10.50
CA ASP A 50 1.96 7.81 9.34
C ASP A 50 1.06 6.67 8.83
N ILE A 51 1.54 5.41 8.83
CA ILE A 51 0.73 4.22 8.55
C ILE A 51 -0.44 4.10 9.55
N ARG A 52 -0.20 4.34 10.84
CA ARG A 52 -1.25 4.33 11.88
C ARG A 52 -2.29 5.43 11.68
N ARG A 53 -1.88 6.63 11.22
CA ARG A 53 -2.79 7.74 10.87
C ARG A 53 -3.70 7.33 9.73
N MET A 54 -3.14 6.76 8.64
CA MET A 54 -3.91 6.28 7.51
C MET A 54 -4.87 5.15 7.89
N THR A 55 -4.42 4.22 8.73
CA THR A 55 -5.29 3.15 9.26
C THR A 55 -6.48 3.71 10.05
N ALA A 56 -6.21 4.69 10.93
CA ALA A 56 -7.25 5.35 11.72
C ALA A 56 -8.21 6.16 10.85
N TYR A 57 -7.68 6.89 9.87
CA TYR A 57 -8.47 7.64 8.90
C TYR A 57 -9.47 6.72 8.17
N LEU A 58 -8.99 5.61 7.61
CA LEU A 58 -9.85 4.68 6.87
C LEU A 58 -10.94 4.05 7.73
N LYS A 59 -10.62 3.70 8.98
CA LYS A 59 -11.60 3.15 9.92
C LYS A 59 -12.68 4.17 10.30
N ALA A 60 -12.36 5.46 10.29
CA ALA A 60 -13.32 6.51 10.57
C ALA A 60 -14.15 6.93 9.35
N GLU A 61 -13.52 7.01 8.17
CA GLU A 61 -14.14 7.52 6.94
C GLU A 61 -14.99 6.47 6.23
N VAL A 62 -14.59 5.19 6.25
CA VAL A 62 -15.27 4.13 5.52
C VAL A 62 -15.96 3.17 6.49
N PRO A 63 -17.30 3.22 6.62
CA PRO A 63 -18.05 2.26 7.42
C PRO A 63 -17.73 0.82 6.99
N ASP A 64 -17.57 -0.07 7.97
CA ASP A 64 -17.31 -1.50 7.73
C ASP A 64 -16.16 -1.75 6.74
N ILE A 65 -15.06 -1.02 6.88
CA ILE A 65 -13.89 -1.02 5.98
C ILE A 65 -13.34 -2.42 5.66
N LYS A 66 -13.55 -3.41 6.52
CA LYS A 66 -13.03 -4.77 6.34
C LYS A 66 -13.56 -5.41 5.04
N GLY A 67 -12.63 -5.75 4.14
CA GLY A 67 -12.94 -6.30 2.82
C GLY A 67 -13.40 -5.27 1.78
N GLN A 68 -13.60 -4.01 2.15
CA GLN A 68 -13.86 -2.93 1.19
C GLN A 68 -12.61 -2.62 0.38
N ARG A 69 -12.78 -2.20 -0.87
CA ARG A 69 -11.67 -1.92 -1.78
C ARG A 69 -11.28 -0.46 -1.68
N VAL A 70 -9.99 -0.24 -1.39
CA VAL A 70 -9.35 1.08 -1.42
C VAL A 70 -8.40 1.11 -2.61
N VAL A 71 -8.71 1.94 -3.59
CA VAL A 71 -7.93 2.07 -4.84
C VAL A 71 -6.83 3.11 -4.64
N LEU A 72 -5.60 2.77 -5.06
CA LEU A 72 -4.51 3.72 -5.26
C LEU A 72 -4.35 4.01 -6.75
N LEU A 73 -4.63 5.26 -7.12
CA LEU A 73 -4.51 5.79 -8.47
C LEU A 73 -3.53 6.97 -8.46
N SER A 74 -2.24 6.68 -8.38
CA SER A 74 -1.18 7.66 -8.13
C SER A 74 0.16 7.16 -8.66
N ARG A 75 1.06 8.11 -8.93
CA ARG A 75 2.49 7.81 -9.09
C ARG A 75 3.11 7.36 -7.78
N ASN A 76 4.30 6.76 -7.85
CA ASN A 76 5.07 6.40 -6.67
C ASN A 76 5.48 7.68 -5.91
N CYS A 77 5.11 7.75 -4.65
CA CYS A 77 5.43 8.82 -3.71
C CYS A 77 5.51 8.25 -2.28
N TYR A 78 5.87 9.06 -1.31
CA TYR A 78 5.90 8.65 0.10
C TYR A 78 4.52 8.17 0.58
N GLU A 79 3.50 8.94 0.26
CA GLU A 79 2.11 8.67 0.62
C GLU A 79 1.60 7.35 0.03
N TYR A 80 2.12 6.92 -1.13
CA TYR A 80 1.76 5.63 -1.73
C TYR A 80 2.10 4.47 -0.80
N GLY A 81 3.30 4.49 -0.20
CA GLY A 81 3.71 3.46 0.76
C GLY A 81 2.88 3.51 2.05
N VAL A 82 2.63 4.71 2.60
CA VAL A 82 1.78 4.91 3.79
C VAL A 82 0.38 4.35 3.54
N ASN A 83 -0.23 4.70 2.41
CA ASN A 83 -1.58 4.28 2.05
C ASN A 83 -1.68 2.78 1.79
N THR A 84 -0.64 2.18 1.19
CA THR A 84 -0.55 0.73 0.97
C THR A 84 -0.68 -0.03 2.29
N PHE A 85 0.17 0.26 3.26
CA PHE A 85 0.16 -0.45 4.53
C PHE A 85 -1.01 -0.04 5.43
N GLY A 86 -1.40 1.23 5.38
CA GLY A 86 -2.56 1.74 6.13
C GLY A 86 -3.86 1.06 5.71
N ALA A 87 -4.09 0.87 4.41
CA ALA A 87 -5.27 0.17 3.89
C ALA A 87 -5.32 -1.29 4.35
N VAL A 88 -4.20 -2.00 4.22
CA VAL A 88 -4.11 -3.41 4.66
C VAL A 88 -4.36 -3.54 6.15
N LEU A 89 -3.79 -2.67 6.98
CA LEU A 89 -3.95 -2.70 8.45
C LEU A 89 -5.33 -2.23 8.90
N ALA A 90 -6.04 -1.44 8.09
CA ALA A 90 -7.45 -1.16 8.32
C ALA A 90 -8.35 -2.37 8.02
N GLY A 91 -7.83 -3.40 7.34
CA GLY A 91 -8.56 -4.58 6.89
C GLY A 91 -9.19 -4.41 5.51
N ALA A 92 -8.89 -3.33 4.80
CA ALA A 92 -9.32 -3.13 3.42
C ALA A 92 -8.58 -4.05 2.44
N VAL A 93 -9.14 -4.21 1.26
CA VAL A 93 -8.46 -4.77 0.09
C VAL A 93 -7.80 -3.62 -0.66
N LEU A 94 -6.48 -3.61 -0.68
CA LEU A 94 -5.72 -2.67 -1.49
C LEU A 94 -5.87 -3.00 -2.96
N VAL A 95 -6.24 -2.01 -3.78
CA VAL A 95 -6.29 -2.14 -5.23
C VAL A 95 -5.35 -1.12 -5.86
N THR A 96 -4.36 -1.58 -6.59
CA THR A 96 -3.42 -0.68 -7.28
C THR A 96 -3.74 -0.64 -8.77
N MET A 97 -3.87 0.57 -9.31
CA MET A 97 -4.17 0.78 -10.73
C MET A 97 -3.15 1.70 -11.37
N ASN A 98 -2.92 1.50 -12.66
CA ASN A 98 -2.04 2.36 -13.44
C ASN A 98 -2.82 3.60 -13.87
N GLN A 99 -2.42 4.77 -13.34
CA GLN A 99 -3.03 6.07 -13.62
C GLN A 99 -2.87 6.54 -15.08
N LYS A 100 -1.98 5.91 -15.85
CA LYS A 100 -1.74 6.28 -17.28
C LYS A 100 -2.62 5.52 -18.27
N LYS A 101 -3.58 4.75 -17.76
CA LYS A 101 -4.55 4.05 -18.61
C LYS A 101 -5.55 5.02 -19.23
N THR A 102 -6.11 4.62 -20.37
CA THR A 102 -7.27 5.30 -20.96
C THR A 102 -8.49 5.18 -20.05
N TRP A 103 -9.48 6.07 -20.23
CA TRP A 103 -10.71 5.99 -19.46
C TRP A 103 -11.46 4.65 -19.65
N ASP A 104 -11.48 4.11 -20.87
CA ASP A 104 -12.12 2.82 -21.15
C ASP A 104 -11.47 1.67 -20.35
N GLU A 105 -10.15 1.67 -20.23
CA GLU A 105 -9.43 0.66 -19.44
C GLU A 105 -9.61 0.88 -17.94
N LEU A 106 -9.52 2.13 -17.50
CA LEU A 106 -9.61 2.50 -16.08
C LEU A 106 -11.01 2.30 -15.53
N SER A 107 -12.05 2.73 -16.27
CA SER A 107 -13.45 2.56 -15.88
C SER A 107 -13.81 1.09 -15.73
N TRP A 108 -13.37 0.23 -16.65
CA TRP A 108 -13.52 -1.21 -16.54
C TRP A 108 -12.93 -1.79 -15.25
N GLU A 109 -11.71 -1.38 -14.90
CA GLU A 109 -11.06 -1.85 -13.67
C GLU A 109 -11.74 -1.31 -12.41
N LEU A 110 -12.19 -0.06 -12.43
CA LEU A 110 -12.94 0.56 -11.35
C LEU A 110 -14.30 -0.09 -11.14
N GLU A 111 -15.01 -0.44 -12.22
CA GLU A 111 -16.27 -1.19 -12.15
C GLU A 111 -16.07 -2.56 -11.52
N LEU A 112 -15.01 -3.29 -11.90
CA LEU A 112 -14.69 -4.58 -11.29
C LEU A 112 -14.24 -4.47 -9.83
N ALA A 113 -13.52 -3.40 -9.49
CA ALA A 113 -13.04 -3.19 -8.13
C ALA A 113 -14.13 -2.72 -7.18
N GLU A 114 -15.17 -2.03 -7.67
CA GLU A 114 -16.23 -1.41 -6.84
C GLU A 114 -15.64 -0.67 -5.62
N PRO A 115 -14.81 0.38 -5.83
CA PRO A 115 -14.06 1.00 -4.75
C PRO A 115 -14.96 1.69 -3.73
N ALA A 116 -14.69 1.50 -2.44
CA ALA A 116 -15.28 2.32 -1.38
C ALA A 116 -14.57 3.69 -1.30
N LEU A 117 -13.28 3.73 -1.63
CA LEU A 117 -12.47 4.94 -1.64
C LEU A 117 -11.41 4.86 -2.75
N ILE A 118 -11.10 6.00 -3.36
CA ILE A 118 -10.03 6.14 -4.36
C ILE A 118 -9.07 7.23 -3.89
N LEU A 119 -7.82 6.87 -3.66
CA LEU A 119 -6.75 7.80 -3.31
C LEU A 119 -6.02 8.22 -4.59
N ASN A 120 -6.01 9.52 -4.86
CA ASN A 120 -5.50 10.09 -6.10
C ASN A 120 -4.49 11.21 -5.81
N ASP A 121 -3.43 11.33 -6.62
CA ASP A 121 -2.39 12.34 -6.46
C ASP A 121 -2.74 13.71 -7.05
N GLY A 122 -3.95 13.88 -7.57
CA GLY A 122 -4.43 15.11 -8.15
C GLY A 122 -3.83 15.47 -9.52
N VAL A 123 -2.97 14.61 -10.07
CA VAL A 123 -2.39 14.82 -11.40
C VAL A 123 -3.38 14.36 -12.46
N ASP A 124 -3.56 15.18 -13.50
CA ASP A 124 -4.35 14.78 -14.66
C ASP A 124 -3.51 13.92 -15.61
N TYR A 125 -3.96 12.67 -15.78
CA TYR A 125 -3.38 11.71 -16.72
C TYR A 125 -4.24 11.54 -17.98
N GLY A 126 -5.19 12.45 -18.23
CA GLY A 126 -6.04 12.49 -19.41
C GLY A 126 -7.45 11.91 -19.23
N CYS A 127 -7.85 11.57 -18.00
CA CYS A 127 -9.20 11.07 -17.69
C CYS A 127 -9.78 11.66 -16.38
N ARG A 128 -9.26 12.83 -15.97
CA ARG A 128 -9.65 13.45 -14.69
C ARG A 128 -11.14 13.79 -14.63
N ASP A 129 -11.66 14.44 -15.67
CA ASP A 129 -13.07 14.87 -15.68
C ASP A 129 -14.03 13.68 -15.60
N GLN A 130 -13.72 12.60 -16.33
CA GLN A 130 -14.53 11.38 -16.28
C GLN A 130 -14.44 10.69 -14.90
N LEU A 131 -13.26 10.67 -14.29
CA LEU A 131 -13.05 10.11 -12.96
C LEU A 131 -13.79 10.90 -11.89
N GLU A 132 -13.73 12.24 -11.94
CA GLU A 132 -14.46 13.13 -11.03
C GLU A 132 -15.98 13.00 -11.22
N ALA A 133 -16.46 12.93 -12.45
CA ALA A 133 -17.88 12.76 -12.74
C ALA A 133 -18.44 11.42 -12.22
N ALA A 134 -17.67 10.34 -12.34
CA ALA A 134 -18.12 8.99 -11.97
C ALA A 134 -17.90 8.66 -10.49
N TYR A 135 -16.84 9.19 -9.88
CA TYR A 135 -16.37 8.77 -8.55
C TYR A 135 -16.01 9.94 -7.61
N GLY A 136 -16.38 11.18 -7.91
CA GLY A 136 -15.97 12.38 -7.17
C GLY A 136 -16.19 12.29 -5.65
N GLU A 137 -17.31 11.72 -5.22
CA GLU A 137 -17.63 11.53 -3.80
C GLU A 137 -16.68 10.53 -3.09
N ARG A 138 -16.03 9.64 -3.84
CA ARG A 138 -15.10 8.61 -3.33
C ARG A 138 -13.64 9.02 -3.50
N LEU A 139 -13.35 10.11 -4.19
CA LEU A 139 -11.99 10.60 -4.41
C LEU A 139 -11.47 11.32 -3.17
N ARG A 140 -10.24 10.98 -2.77
CA ARG A 140 -9.52 11.68 -1.71
C ARG A 140 -8.05 11.89 -2.13
N PRO A 141 -7.40 12.96 -1.64
CA PRO A 141 -5.98 13.15 -1.88
C PRO A 141 -5.15 12.09 -1.17
N MET A 142 -3.95 11.84 -1.70
CA MET A 142 -3.04 10.82 -1.15
C MET A 142 -2.60 11.09 0.29
N ASP A 143 -2.63 12.33 0.72
CA ASP A 143 -2.16 12.80 2.04
C ASP A 143 -3.30 13.10 3.02
N VAL A 144 -4.51 12.66 2.74
CA VAL A 144 -5.75 12.90 3.50
C VAL A 144 -5.65 12.57 5.01
N TRP A 145 -4.74 11.67 5.38
CA TRP A 145 -4.52 11.19 6.74
C TRP A 145 -3.64 12.11 7.60
N LYS A 146 -2.98 13.12 7.03
CA LYS A 146 -1.95 13.92 7.73
C LYS A 146 -2.43 14.56 9.04
N ASP A 147 -3.69 14.98 9.08
CA ASP A 147 -4.28 15.62 10.27
C ASP A 147 -4.99 14.60 11.20
N THR A 148 -4.94 13.32 10.88
CA THR A 148 -5.52 12.27 11.73
C THR A 148 -4.55 11.85 12.83
N ALA A 149 -5.04 11.69 14.06
CA ALA A 149 -4.22 11.12 15.13
C ALA A 149 -3.87 9.65 14.84
N PRO A 150 -2.63 9.19 15.14
CA PRO A 150 -2.28 7.79 14.95
C PRO A 150 -3.10 6.89 15.88
N GLY A 151 -3.73 5.86 15.31
CA GLY A 151 -4.58 4.92 16.03
C GLY A 151 -3.88 3.61 16.41
N GLY A 152 -4.57 2.81 17.22
CA GLY A 152 -4.16 1.44 17.52
C GLY A 152 -4.27 0.55 16.29
N LEU A 153 -3.38 -0.45 16.18
CA LEU A 153 -3.45 -1.49 15.15
C LEU A 153 -4.03 -2.77 15.74
N GLU A 154 -4.82 -3.45 14.96
CA GLU A 154 -5.35 -4.77 15.30
C GLU A 154 -4.61 -5.83 14.49
N LYS A 155 -4.19 -6.91 15.16
CA LYS A 155 -3.60 -8.05 14.48
C LYS A 155 -4.66 -8.71 13.59
N LYS A 156 -4.37 -8.87 12.29
CA LYS A 156 -5.23 -9.61 11.37
C LYS A 156 -5.21 -11.08 11.76
N ILE A 157 -6.39 -11.67 11.93
CA ILE A 157 -6.53 -13.06 12.40
C ILE A 157 -6.55 -14.04 11.22
N ASP A 158 -7.12 -13.63 10.06
CA ASP A 158 -7.23 -14.51 8.89
C ASP A 158 -6.18 -14.17 7.82
N PRO A 159 -5.09 -14.95 7.72
CA PRO A 159 -4.06 -14.74 6.70
C PRO A 159 -4.52 -15.09 5.28
N ASN A 160 -5.66 -15.77 5.11
CA ASN A 160 -6.22 -16.12 3.80
C ASN A 160 -7.20 -15.05 3.29
N ALA A 161 -7.59 -14.07 4.13
CA ALA A 161 -8.43 -12.97 3.66
C ALA A 161 -7.75 -12.21 2.53
N LEU A 162 -8.53 -11.78 1.55
CA LEU A 162 -8.06 -10.97 0.43
C LEU A 162 -7.40 -9.69 0.97
N MET A 163 -6.18 -9.43 0.52
CA MET A 163 -5.37 -8.29 0.96
C MET A 163 -5.10 -7.31 -0.17
N VAL A 164 -4.78 -7.83 -1.35
CA VAL A 164 -4.40 -7.01 -2.51
C VAL A 164 -5.08 -7.53 -3.76
N MET A 165 -5.53 -6.62 -4.61
CA MET A 165 -5.98 -6.89 -5.97
C MET A 165 -5.09 -6.11 -6.95
N LEU A 166 -4.52 -6.80 -7.92
CA LEU A 166 -3.67 -6.26 -8.97
C LEU A 166 -4.29 -6.52 -10.34
N PHE A 167 -4.32 -5.51 -11.19
CA PHE A 167 -4.80 -5.70 -12.56
C PHE A 167 -3.65 -6.03 -13.51
N THR A 168 -3.82 -7.10 -14.27
CA THR A 168 -2.86 -7.53 -15.31
C THR A 168 -3.48 -7.40 -16.69
N SER A 169 -2.64 -7.08 -17.68
CA SER A 169 -3.06 -7.09 -19.09
C SER A 169 -3.42 -8.54 -19.48
N GLY A 170 -4.71 -8.78 -19.66
CA GLY A 170 -5.20 -10.10 -20.10
C GLY A 170 -4.81 -10.39 -21.55
N THR A 171 -4.45 -11.63 -21.87
CA THR A 171 -4.21 -12.10 -23.25
C THR A 171 -5.47 -11.98 -24.15
N THR A 172 -6.63 -11.74 -23.56
CA THR A 172 -7.94 -11.66 -24.21
C THR A 172 -8.46 -10.23 -24.40
N GLY A 173 -7.63 -9.22 -24.20
CA GLY A 173 -7.94 -7.80 -24.47
C GLY A 173 -8.38 -6.94 -23.27
N ARG A 174 -9.00 -7.47 -22.23
CA ARG A 174 -9.36 -6.73 -21.01
C ARG A 174 -8.56 -7.19 -19.80
N SER A 175 -8.24 -6.26 -18.90
CA SER A 175 -7.53 -6.53 -17.65
C SER A 175 -8.30 -7.50 -16.76
N LYS A 176 -7.56 -8.35 -16.04
CA LYS A 176 -8.09 -9.27 -15.02
C LYS A 176 -7.52 -8.92 -13.67
N GLY A 177 -8.36 -8.97 -12.62
CA GLY A 177 -7.94 -8.76 -11.24
C GLY A 177 -7.32 -10.03 -10.66
N VAL A 178 -6.05 -9.98 -10.31
CA VAL A 178 -5.36 -11.03 -9.54
C VAL A 178 -5.55 -10.74 -8.06
N MET A 179 -6.09 -11.69 -7.32
CA MET A 179 -6.41 -11.57 -5.91
C MET A 179 -5.35 -12.28 -5.06
N LEU A 180 -4.73 -11.55 -4.12
CA LEU A 180 -3.67 -12.04 -3.26
C LEU A 180 -4.05 -11.88 -1.79
N SER A 181 -3.83 -12.94 -1.02
CA SER A 181 -3.95 -12.90 0.44
C SER A 181 -2.63 -12.50 1.11
N GLU A 182 -2.67 -12.17 2.42
CA GLU A 182 -1.46 -11.95 3.20
C GLU A 182 -0.54 -13.17 3.17
N ARG A 183 -1.10 -14.39 3.23
CA ARG A 183 -0.34 -15.64 3.10
C ARG A 183 0.44 -15.72 1.79
N ASN A 184 -0.16 -15.32 0.66
CA ASN A 184 0.53 -15.31 -0.63
C ASN A 184 1.72 -14.34 -0.61
N MET A 185 1.53 -13.14 -0.06
CA MET A 185 2.58 -12.12 0.02
C MET A 185 3.71 -12.55 0.96
N CYS A 186 3.39 -13.10 2.14
CA CYS A 186 4.38 -13.60 3.08
C CYS A 186 5.16 -14.78 2.50
N ALA A 187 4.51 -15.73 1.83
CA ALA A 187 5.19 -16.85 1.18
C ALA A 187 6.20 -16.37 0.13
N SER A 188 5.84 -15.39 -0.67
CA SER A 188 6.75 -14.77 -1.65
C SER A 188 7.95 -14.09 -0.95
N LEU A 189 7.70 -13.37 0.15
CA LEU A 189 8.74 -12.69 0.92
C LEU A 189 9.73 -13.69 1.56
N HIS A 190 9.24 -14.80 2.14
CA HIS A 190 10.09 -15.85 2.70
C HIS A 190 10.97 -16.50 1.63
N THR A 191 10.39 -16.89 0.50
CA THR A 191 11.16 -17.46 -0.61
C THR A 191 12.24 -16.49 -1.10
N TYR A 192 11.91 -15.20 -1.19
CA TYR A 192 12.87 -14.18 -1.62
C TYR A 192 14.00 -13.99 -0.61
N SER A 193 13.70 -14.00 0.71
CA SER A 193 14.72 -13.86 1.76
C SER A 193 15.69 -15.05 1.79
N GLU A 194 15.21 -16.28 1.65
CA GLU A 194 16.06 -17.48 1.54
C GLU A 194 17.00 -17.42 0.32
N VAL A 195 16.49 -16.98 -0.83
CA VAL A 195 17.31 -16.80 -2.04
C VAL A 195 18.34 -15.68 -1.82
N ALA A 196 17.94 -14.56 -1.20
CA ALA A 196 18.82 -13.42 -0.95
C ALA A 196 19.93 -13.79 0.06
N GLU A 197 19.63 -14.52 1.14
CA GLU A 197 20.62 -15.01 2.08
C GLU A 197 21.65 -15.91 1.39
N ASN A 198 21.20 -16.88 0.62
CA ASN A 198 22.08 -17.76 -0.15
C ASN A 198 22.94 -16.98 -1.15
N TRP A 199 22.41 -15.93 -1.74
CA TRP A 199 23.12 -15.10 -2.70
C TRP A 199 24.19 -14.21 -2.03
N ILE A 200 23.86 -13.63 -0.87
CA ILE A 200 24.78 -12.79 -0.07
C ILE A 200 25.87 -13.65 0.55
N THR A 201 25.53 -14.78 1.18
CA THR A 201 26.50 -15.66 1.85
C THR A 201 27.47 -16.35 0.90
N ASN A 202 27.06 -16.62 -0.34
CA ASN A 202 27.90 -17.29 -1.34
C ASN A 202 28.71 -16.34 -2.25
N ARG A 203 28.54 -15.02 -2.16
CA ARG A 203 29.21 -14.03 -3.01
C ARG A 203 30.06 -13.00 -2.29
N LEU A 204 30.00 -12.93 -0.96
CA LEU A 204 30.94 -12.12 -0.21
C LEU A 204 32.17 -12.98 0.12
N PRO A 205 33.37 -12.57 -0.33
CA PRO A 205 34.62 -13.26 -0.01
C PRO A 205 34.98 -13.17 1.47
#